data_1c9b4c209b95e02c0405e45a827fcb84
#
_entry.id   1c9b4c209b95e02c0405e45a827fcb84
#
_cell.length_a   1.000
_cell.length_b   1.000
_cell.length_c   1.000
_cell.angle_alpha   90.00
_cell.angle_beta   90.00
_cell.angle_gamma   90.00
#
_symmetry.space_group_name_H-M   'P 1'
#
loop_
_entity.id
_entity.type
_entity.pdbx_description
1 polymer ?
#
loop_
_entity_poly.entity_id
_entity_poly.type
_entity_poly.pdbx_seq_one_letter_code
_entity_poly.pdbx_strand_id
1 'polypeptide(L)'
;MTIITTEIQKWKRNKIVWCILALTLLLGVFAIERACSISRSSPFMDSFGDLYTLAFKNLSSLFLPSVLGMFATTLFFDEHKNDTMKELLIIPITKAQLYFSKVAVVILMSVGLCLITFLLCVVGGLIAGGFPDLNAQTLMDAGLLYLAGGILIPIAMLPIVFLSALSKGYILPIGATLLYLIPVVIAPAYLTGIHPLASVMGIYPHISEAAAAMVESLMQGVLFNTSPLVCVGSLLLIGATFAAASVVALKKQSY
;
A
#
# COMPACT_ATOMS: atom_id res chain seq x y z
N MET A 1 16.02 -3.98 23.05
CA MET A 1 15.03 -4.41 22.05
C MET A 1 14.47 -3.16 21.40
N THR A 2 14.45 -3.09 20.08
CA THR A 2 13.89 -1.93 19.38
C THR A 2 12.37 -1.98 19.41
N ILE A 3 11.69 -0.84 19.50
CA ILE A 3 10.21 -0.72 19.53
C ILE A 3 9.59 -1.48 18.34
N ILE A 4 10.25 -1.44 17.18
CA ILE A 4 9.82 -2.13 15.97
C ILE A 4 9.74 -3.65 16.17
N THR A 5 10.70 -4.25 16.87
CA THR A 5 10.70 -5.71 17.13
C THR A 5 9.52 -6.13 18.02
N THR A 6 9.16 -5.33 19.00
CA THR A 6 7.99 -5.60 19.84
C THR A 6 6.68 -5.46 19.08
N GLU A 7 6.57 -4.47 18.17
CA GLU A 7 5.41 -4.31 17.29
C GLU A 7 5.25 -5.51 16.33
N ILE A 8 6.34 -5.99 15.73
CA ILE A 8 6.32 -7.17 14.85
C ILE A 8 5.94 -8.44 15.63
N GLN A 9 6.37 -8.58 16.89
CA GLN A 9 5.94 -9.71 17.73
C GLN A 9 4.43 -9.70 18.03
N LYS A 10 3.82 -8.51 18.17
CA LYS A 10 2.37 -8.37 18.32
C LYS A 10 1.61 -8.90 17.07
N TRP A 11 2.20 -8.79 15.88
CA TRP A 11 1.58 -9.27 14.62
C TRP A 11 1.30 -10.76 14.62
N LYS A 12 2.23 -11.58 15.13
CA LYS A 12 2.05 -13.04 15.21
C LYS A 12 0.81 -13.44 16.00
N ARG A 13 0.39 -12.59 16.94
CA ARG A 13 -0.75 -12.83 17.83
C ARG A 13 -2.05 -12.18 17.32
N ASN A 14 -1.97 -11.27 16.36
CA ASN A 14 -3.14 -10.53 15.86
C ASN A 14 -3.82 -11.30 14.73
N LYS A 15 -5.07 -11.72 14.94
CA LYS A 15 -5.88 -12.45 13.96
C LYS A 15 -6.12 -11.64 12.67
N ILE A 16 -6.17 -10.31 12.77
CA ILE A 16 -6.37 -9.41 11.62
C ILE A 16 -5.21 -9.55 10.63
N VAL A 17 -3.96 -9.65 11.11
CA VAL A 17 -2.78 -9.83 10.25
C VAL A 17 -2.87 -11.14 9.47
N TRP A 18 -3.30 -12.23 10.11
CA TRP A 18 -3.50 -13.51 9.44
C TRP A 18 -4.62 -13.46 8.40
N CYS A 19 -5.73 -12.76 8.69
CA CYS A 19 -6.78 -12.51 7.70
C CYS A 19 -6.27 -11.73 6.49
N ILE A 20 -5.47 -10.69 6.70
CA ILE A 20 -4.88 -9.88 5.64
C ILE A 20 -3.95 -10.74 4.76
N LEU A 21 -3.08 -11.54 5.37
CA LEU A 21 -2.20 -12.46 4.65
C LEU A 21 -3.00 -13.49 3.84
N ALA A 22 -4.02 -14.09 4.42
CA ALA A 22 -4.88 -15.05 3.73
C ALA A 22 -5.59 -14.42 2.52
N LEU A 23 -6.13 -13.21 2.66
CA LEU A 23 -6.75 -12.47 1.57
C LEU A 23 -5.76 -12.11 0.47
N THR A 24 -4.53 -11.71 0.83
CA THR A 24 -3.46 -11.42 -0.15
C THR A 24 -3.06 -12.66 -0.92
N LEU A 25 -2.93 -13.80 -0.25
CA LEU A 25 -2.65 -15.09 -0.90
C LEU A 25 -3.80 -15.48 -1.84
N LEU A 26 -5.04 -15.28 -1.44
CA LEU A 26 -6.21 -15.57 -2.27
C LEU A 26 -6.24 -14.70 -3.53
N LEU A 27 -5.94 -13.41 -3.43
CA LEU A 27 -5.81 -12.52 -4.59
C LEU A 27 -4.69 -12.96 -5.53
N GLY A 28 -3.54 -13.38 -4.98
CA GLY A 28 -2.43 -13.91 -5.78
C GLY A 28 -2.80 -15.20 -6.50
N VAL A 29 -3.47 -16.13 -5.82
CA VAL A 29 -3.98 -17.38 -6.45
C VAL A 29 -5.00 -17.08 -7.54
N PHE A 30 -5.88 -16.10 -7.34
CA PHE A 30 -6.82 -15.65 -8.35
C PHE A 30 -6.11 -15.08 -9.59
N ALA A 31 -5.03 -14.30 -9.40
CA ALA A 31 -4.22 -13.81 -10.51
C ALA A 31 -3.56 -14.96 -11.29
N ILE A 32 -3.06 -15.98 -10.59
CA ILE A 32 -2.47 -17.20 -11.22
C ILE A 32 -3.54 -17.96 -12.02
N GLU A 33 -4.72 -18.15 -11.44
CA GLU A 33 -5.83 -18.83 -12.12
C GLU A 33 -6.20 -18.08 -13.41
N ARG A 34 -6.29 -16.75 -13.35
CA ARG A 34 -6.53 -15.91 -14.53
C ARG A 34 -5.43 -16.07 -15.59
N ALA A 35 -4.15 -16.04 -15.20
CA ALA A 35 -3.03 -16.26 -16.11
C ALA A 35 -3.13 -17.63 -16.81
N CYS A 36 -3.41 -18.69 -16.06
CA CYS A 36 -3.52 -20.05 -16.61
C CYS A 36 -4.76 -20.23 -17.51
N SER A 37 -5.89 -19.60 -17.18
CA SER A 37 -7.13 -19.72 -17.93
C SER A 37 -7.13 -18.88 -19.20
N ILE A 38 -6.57 -17.68 -19.17
CA ILE A 38 -6.61 -16.71 -20.29
C ILE A 38 -5.52 -17.01 -21.30
N SER A 39 -4.31 -17.45 -20.90
CA SER A 39 -3.20 -17.75 -21.84
C SER A 39 -3.53 -18.86 -22.83
N ARG A 40 -4.55 -19.67 -22.57
CA ARG A 40 -5.03 -20.74 -23.46
C ARG A 40 -6.12 -20.33 -24.44
N SER A 41 -6.77 -19.18 -24.24
CA SER A 41 -8.01 -18.81 -24.95
C SER A 41 -8.09 -17.39 -25.49
N SER A 42 -7.15 -16.48 -25.19
CA SER A 42 -7.30 -15.07 -25.54
C SER A 42 -5.94 -14.33 -25.63
N PRO A 43 -5.77 -13.41 -26.61
CA PRO A 43 -4.55 -12.60 -26.75
C PRO A 43 -4.40 -11.49 -25.68
N PHE A 44 -5.23 -11.46 -24.65
CA PHE A 44 -5.20 -10.43 -23.62
C PHE A 44 -4.19 -10.63 -22.48
N MET A 45 -3.44 -11.72 -22.49
CA MET A 45 -2.44 -12.03 -21.48
C MET A 45 -1.30 -12.86 -22.05
N ASP A 46 -0.63 -12.30 -23.06
CA ASP A 46 0.43 -13.00 -23.77
C ASP A 46 1.82 -12.76 -23.15
N SER A 47 1.89 -11.85 -22.17
CA SER A 47 3.15 -11.44 -21.56
C SER A 47 3.15 -11.59 -20.03
N PHE A 48 4.34 -11.83 -19.47
CA PHE A 48 4.55 -11.75 -18.02
C PHE A 48 4.30 -10.32 -17.51
N GLY A 49 4.53 -9.31 -18.39
CA GLY A 49 4.20 -7.91 -18.15
C GLY A 49 2.74 -7.70 -17.78
N ASP A 50 1.83 -8.32 -18.51
CA ASP A 50 0.38 -8.25 -18.26
C ASP A 50 -0.01 -8.94 -16.95
N LEU A 51 0.60 -10.08 -16.65
CA LEU A 51 0.33 -10.82 -15.42
C LEU A 51 0.68 -10.02 -14.18
N TYR A 52 1.92 -9.51 -14.09
CA TYR A 52 2.35 -8.83 -12.88
C TYR A 52 1.68 -7.46 -12.73
N THR A 53 1.37 -6.78 -13.84
CA THR A 53 0.66 -5.49 -13.79
C THR A 53 -0.81 -5.65 -13.44
N LEU A 54 -1.49 -6.68 -13.94
CA LEU A 54 -2.88 -6.99 -13.53
C LEU A 54 -2.96 -7.29 -12.04
N ALA A 55 -2.07 -8.16 -11.53
CA ALA A 55 -2.03 -8.50 -10.12
C ALA A 55 -1.69 -7.26 -9.26
N PHE A 56 -0.74 -6.44 -9.69
CA PHE A 56 -0.39 -5.20 -9.02
C PHE A 56 -1.54 -4.18 -9.03
N LYS A 57 -2.24 -4.04 -10.16
CA LYS A 57 -3.43 -3.20 -10.28
C LYS A 57 -4.49 -3.56 -9.26
N ASN A 58 -4.81 -4.85 -9.15
CA ASN A 58 -5.81 -5.35 -8.20
C ASN A 58 -5.37 -5.13 -6.73
N LEU A 59 -4.07 -5.32 -6.47
CA LEU A 59 -3.50 -5.09 -5.15
C LEU A 59 -3.51 -3.60 -4.79
N SER A 60 -2.97 -2.74 -5.65
CA SER A 60 -2.64 -1.34 -5.36
C SER A 60 -3.82 -0.38 -5.43
N SER A 61 -4.84 -0.68 -6.26
CA SER A 61 -5.95 0.24 -6.52
C SER A 61 -6.88 0.43 -5.32
N LEU A 62 -7.28 -0.66 -4.69
CA LEU A 62 -8.25 -0.63 -3.60
C LEU A 62 -7.81 -1.48 -2.39
N PHE A 63 -7.30 -2.68 -2.65
CA PHE A 63 -7.04 -3.65 -1.59
C PHE A 63 -5.97 -3.17 -0.62
N LEU A 64 -4.79 -2.85 -1.09
CA LEU A 64 -3.66 -2.46 -0.24
C LEU A 64 -3.96 -1.19 0.57
N PRO A 65 -4.46 -0.07 -0.04
CA PRO A 65 -4.81 1.11 0.74
C PRO A 65 -5.89 0.84 1.80
N SER A 66 -6.93 0.06 1.48
CA SER A 66 -7.99 -0.30 2.44
C SER A 66 -7.43 -1.10 3.62
N VAL A 67 -6.61 -2.11 3.31
CA VAL A 67 -5.95 -2.94 4.32
C VAL A 67 -5.03 -2.12 5.20
N LEU A 68 -4.22 -1.21 4.62
CA LEU A 68 -3.32 -0.35 5.37
C LEU A 68 -4.08 0.63 6.27
N GLY A 69 -5.22 1.16 5.82
CA GLY A 69 -6.10 2.00 6.64
C GLY A 69 -6.66 1.27 7.85
N MET A 70 -7.17 0.04 7.65
CA MET A 70 -7.64 -0.82 8.74
C MET A 70 -6.50 -1.22 9.69
N PHE A 71 -5.35 -1.58 9.14
CA PHE A 71 -4.20 -2.00 9.91
C PHE A 71 -3.63 -0.84 10.76
N ALA A 72 -3.48 0.35 10.18
CA ALA A 72 -3.08 1.55 10.92
C ALA A 72 -4.07 1.84 12.05
N THR A 73 -5.38 1.76 11.78
CA THR A 73 -6.41 1.97 12.80
C THR A 73 -6.24 0.99 13.97
N THR A 74 -6.03 -0.28 13.68
CA THR A 74 -5.83 -1.31 14.71
C THR A 74 -4.58 -1.04 15.56
N LEU A 75 -3.46 -0.67 14.91
CA LEU A 75 -2.20 -0.37 15.61
C LEU A 75 -2.32 0.76 16.63
N PHE A 76 -3.12 1.78 16.35
CA PHE A 76 -3.32 2.90 17.27
C PHE A 76 -4.44 2.63 18.26
N PHE A 77 -5.54 2.01 17.83
CA PHE A 77 -6.70 1.77 18.70
C PHE A 77 -6.43 0.74 19.79
N ASP A 78 -5.72 -0.35 19.49
CA ASP A 78 -5.44 -1.41 20.47
C ASP A 78 -4.67 -0.86 21.70
N GLU A 79 -3.83 0.14 21.51
CA GLU A 79 -3.13 0.81 22.61
C GLU A 79 -4.05 1.73 23.43
N HIS A 80 -4.99 2.42 22.77
CA HIS A 80 -5.98 3.23 23.48
C HIS A 80 -6.95 2.35 24.28
N LYS A 81 -7.39 1.22 23.71
CA LYS A 81 -8.35 0.31 24.33
C LYS A 81 -7.77 -0.41 25.56
N ASN A 82 -6.48 -0.75 25.52
CA ASN A 82 -5.84 -1.52 26.58
C ASN A 82 -5.12 -0.63 27.62
N ASP A 83 -5.27 0.70 27.55
CA ASP A 83 -4.56 1.68 28.41
C ASP A 83 -3.02 1.52 28.43
N THR A 84 -2.47 0.74 27.47
CA THR A 84 -1.04 0.47 27.37
C THR A 84 -0.22 1.69 26.98
N MET A 85 -0.88 2.75 26.47
CA MET A 85 -0.24 4.05 26.20
C MET A 85 0.43 4.64 27.45
N LYS A 86 -0.17 4.49 28.62
CA LYS A 86 0.39 4.95 29.90
C LYS A 86 1.62 4.15 30.30
N GLU A 87 1.59 2.86 30.11
CA GLU A 87 2.71 1.95 30.40
C GLU A 87 3.90 2.17 29.46
N LEU A 88 3.62 2.44 28.16
CA LEU A 88 4.65 2.77 27.17
C LEU A 88 5.35 4.10 27.48
N LEU A 89 4.67 5.04 28.13
CA LEU A 89 5.25 6.35 28.50
C LEU A 89 6.10 6.30 29.78
N ILE A 90 6.07 5.21 30.54
CA ILE A 90 6.98 4.96 31.67
C ILE A 90 8.40 4.66 31.16
N ILE A 91 8.51 4.09 29.95
CA ILE A 91 9.79 3.88 29.27
C ILE A 91 10.22 5.25 28.66
N PRO A 92 11.50 5.63 28.65
CA PRO A 92 11.97 6.92 28.12
C PRO A 92 11.85 6.97 26.58
N ILE A 93 10.63 6.87 26.06
CA ILE A 93 10.29 6.91 24.63
C ILE A 93 9.48 8.17 24.37
N THR A 94 9.86 8.93 23.34
CA THR A 94 9.08 10.09 22.91
C THR A 94 7.84 9.66 22.10
N LYS A 95 6.76 10.42 22.20
CA LYS A 95 5.52 10.18 21.41
C LYS A 95 5.80 10.19 19.90
N ALA A 96 6.80 10.97 19.45
CA ALA A 96 7.24 10.98 18.07
C ALA A 96 7.89 9.65 17.65
N GLN A 97 8.78 9.11 18.48
CA GLN A 97 9.40 7.81 18.22
C GLN A 97 8.35 6.68 18.13
N LEU A 98 7.35 6.72 19.01
CA LEU A 98 6.24 5.78 18.97
C LEU A 98 5.44 5.90 17.65
N TYR A 99 5.12 7.13 17.21
CA TYR A 99 4.43 7.36 15.96
C TYR A 99 5.23 6.84 14.76
N PHE A 100 6.50 7.23 14.63
CA PHE A 100 7.34 6.80 13.50
C PHE A 100 7.61 5.29 13.50
N SER A 101 7.70 4.64 14.67
CA SER A 101 7.82 3.19 14.72
C SER A 101 6.58 2.50 14.16
N LYS A 102 5.38 3.02 14.43
CA LYS A 102 4.12 2.50 13.85
C LYS A 102 4.02 2.74 12.35
N VAL A 103 4.43 3.92 11.89
CA VAL A 103 4.51 4.20 10.44
C VAL A 103 5.47 3.22 9.75
N ALA A 104 6.66 2.98 10.33
CA ALA A 104 7.61 2.00 9.81
C ALA A 104 7.01 0.60 9.74
N VAL A 105 6.23 0.22 10.74
CA VAL A 105 5.51 -1.05 10.81
C VAL A 105 4.44 -1.15 9.69
N VAL A 106 3.71 -0.08 9.39
CA VAL A 106 2.75 -0.03 8.27
C VAL A 106 3.48 -0.17 6.92
N ILE A 107 4.64 0.50 6.76
CA ILE A 107 5.47 0.37 5.55
C ILE A 107 5.97 -1.07 5.39
N LEU A 108 6.49 -1.69 6.46
CA LEU A 108 6.96 -3.08 6.43
C LEU A 108 5.84 -4.06 6.05
N MET A 109 4.63 -3.85 6.57
CA MET A 109 3.46 -4.65 6.21
C MET A 109 3.13 -4.49 4.72
N SER A 110 3.10 -3.27 4.21
CA SER A 110 2.85 -2.96 2.81
C SER A 110 3.87 -3.62 1.87
N VAL A 111 5.15 -3.45 2.16
CA VAL A 111 6.24 -4.09 1.38
C VAL A 111 6.12 -5.61 1.43
N GLY A 112 5.83 -6.18 2.60
CA GLY A 112 5.63 -7.62 2.75
C GLY A 112 4.50 -8.16 1.87
N LEU A 113 3.34 -7.49 1.85
CA LEU A 113 2.20 -7.87 1.01
C LEU A 113 2.52 -7.75 -0.49
N CYS A 114 3.20 -6.67 -0.89
CA CYS A 114 3.67 -6.49 -2.26
C CYS A 114 4.66 -7.59 -2.68
N LEU A 115 5.64 -7.92 -1.85
CA LEU A 115 6.60 -8.98 -2.14
C LEU A 115 5.94 -10.36 -2.21
N ILE A 116 4.99 -10.68 -1.35
CA ILE A 116 4.23 -11.93 -1.43
C ILE A 116 3.50 -12.01 -2.78
N THR A 117 2.81 -10.95 -3.19
CA THR A 117 2.10 -10.92 -4.47
C THR A 117 3.07 -11.02 -5.64
N PHE A 118 4.21 -10.35 -5.60
CA PHE A 118 5.27 -10.46 -6.60
C PHE A 118 5.76 -11.92 -6.74
N LEU A 119 6.07 -12.58 -5.62
CA LEU A 119 6.51 -13.97 -5.63
C LEU A 119 5.44 -14.91 -6.20
N LEU A 120 4.16 -14.66 -5.87
CA LEU A 120 3.04 -15.41 -6.45
C LEU A 120 2.94 -15.22 -7.97
N CYS A 121 3.17 -13.99 -8.47
CA CYS A 121 3.20 -13.74 -9.92
C CYS A 121 4.35 -14.48 -10.61
N VAL A 122 5.55 -14.51 -10.02
CA VAL A 122 6.69 -15.25 -10.56
C VAL A 122 6.38 -16.76 -10.60
N VAL A 123 5.89 -17.31 -9.51
CA VAL A 123 5.50 -18.73 -9.44
C VAL A 123 4.38 -19.03 -10.43
N GLY A 124 3.38 -18.16 -10.52
CA GLY A 124 2.26 -18.29 -11.47
C GLY A 124 2.71 -18.25 -12.92
N GLY A 125 3.62 -17.35 -13.26
CA GLY A 125 4.22 -17.28 -14.60
C GLY A 125 4.97 -18.56 -14.99
N LEU A 126 5.68 -19.16 -14.05
CA LEU A 126 6.36 -20.44 -14.27
C LEU A 126 5.37 -21.62 -14.43
N ILE A 127 4.32 -21.67 -13.61
CA ILE A 127 3.27 -22.72 -13.69
C ILE A 127 2.46 -22.60 -14.97
N ALA A 128 2.21 -21.39 -15.47
CA ALA A 128 1.49 -21.17 -16.73
C ALA A 128 2.27 -21.64 -17.99
N GLY A 129 3.46 -22.17 -17.81
CA GLY A 129 4.29 -22.74 -18.89
C GLY A 129 5.41 -21.80 -19.35
N GLY A 130 5.64 -20.71 -18.63
CA GLY A 130 6.59 -19.65 -18.96
C GLY A 130 6.05 -18.71 -20.03
N PHE A 131 6.31 -17.44 -19.84
CA PHE A 131 6.00 -16.39 -20.83
C PHE A 131 7.25 -16.10 -21.67
N PRO A 132 7.11 -15.74 -22.96
CA PRO A 132 8.27 -15.45 -23.82
C PRO A 132 9.10 -14.26 -23.34
N ASP A 133 8.49 -13.35 -22.60
CA ASP A 133 9.11 -12.17 -22.01
C ASP A 133 9.58 -12.37 -20.55
N LEU A 134 9.53 -13.59 -20.00
CA LEU A 134 10.02 -13.89 -18.66
C LEU A 134 11.55 -13.91 -18.65
N ASN A 135 12.16 -12.75 -18.55
CA ASN A 135 13.60 -12.54 -18.51
C ASN A 135 14.03 -11.73 -17.25
N ALA A 136 15.32 -11.57 -17.05
CA ALA A 136 15.84 -10.85 -15.90
C ALA A 136 15.38 -9.37 -15.84
N GLN A 137 15.19 -8.74 -17.00
CA GLN A 137 14.74 -7.35 -17.08
C GLN A 137 13.29 -7.21 -16.63
N THR A 138 12.37 -8.03 -17.15
CA THR A 138 10.95 -7.99 -16.74
C THR A 138 10.75 -8.37 -15.28
N LEU A 139 11.58 -9.28 -14.72
CA LEU A 139 11.58 -9.58 -13.29
C LEU A 139 12.04 -8.39 -12.45
N MET A 140 13.05 -7.66 -12.93
CA MET A 140 13.55 -6.47 -12.24
C MET A 140 12.52 -5.34 -12.27
N ASP A 141 11.88 -5.11 -13.42
CA ASP A 141 10.83 -4.11 -13.60
C ASP A 141 9.63 -4.41 -12.71
N ALA A 142 9.20 -5.68 -12.66
CA ALA A 142 8.15 -6.13 -11.75
C ALA A 142 8.57 -5.92 -10.27
N GLY A 143 9.77 -6.35 -9.90
CA GLY A 143 10.29 -6.16 -8.55
C GLY A 143 10.33 -4.68 -8.13
N LEU A 144 10.79 -3.80 -9.02
CA LEU A 144 10.81 -2.35 -8.78
C LEU A 144 9.40 -1.79 -8.63
N LEU A 145 8.44 -2.21 -9.46
CA LEU A 145 7.04 -1.77 -9.36
C LEU A 145 6.43 -2.15 -8.01
N TYR A 146 6.59 -3.41 -7.58
CA TYR A 146 6.05 -3.88 -6.31
C TYR A 146 6.74 -3.23 -5.10
N LEU A 147 8.05 -3.00 -5.15
CA LEU A 147 8.77 -2.27 -4.11
C LEU A 147 8.33 -0.80 -4.05
N ALA A 148 8.23 -0.14 -5.20
CA ALA A 148 7.73 1.24 -5.28
C ALA A 148 6.32 1.36 -4.70
N GLY A 149 5.38 0.49 -5.10
CA GLY A 149 4.03 0.44 -4.54
C GLY A 149 4.04 0.18 -3.04
N GLY A 150 4.84 -0.77 -2.57
CA GLY A 150 4.99 -1.12 -1.16
C GLY A 150 5.48 0.04 -0.28
N ILE A 151 6.27 0.96 -0.83
CA ILE A 151 6.80 2.13 -0.11
C ILE A 151 5.90 3.36 -0.30
N LEU A 152 5.47 3.64 -1.54
CA LEU A 152 4.77 4.89 -1.87
C LEU A 152 3.32 4.88 -1.36
N ILE A 153 2.61 3.75 -1.44
CA ILE A 153 1.21 3.67 -0.99
C ILE A 153 1.07 3.98 0.51
N PRO A 154 1.84 3.39 1.45
CA PRO A 154 1.73 3.75 2.86
C PRO A 154 2.11 5.22 3.14
N ILE A 155 3.02 5.83 2.37
CA ILE A 155 3.30 7.27 2.46
C ILE A 155 2.07 8.08 2.02
N ALA A 156 1.41 7.68 0.94
CA ALA A 156 0.16 8.31 0.49
C ALA A 156 -0.98 8.14 1.52
N MET A 157 -0.92 7.11 2.36
CA MET A 157 -1.91 6.84 3.41
C MET A 157 -1.63 7.57 4.74
N LEU A 158 -0.57 8.39 4.85
CA LEU A 158 -0.26 9.16 6.08
C LEU A 158 -1.42 10.05 6.57
N PRO A 159 -2.28 10.66 5.74
CA PRO A 159 -3.49 11.35 6.20
C PRO A 159 -4.43 10.44 7.00
N ILE A 160 -4.59 9.19 6.59
CA ILE A 160 -5.42 8.20 7.29
C ILE A 160 -4.72 7.72 8.57
N VAL A 161 -3.41 7.52 8.53
CA VAL A 161 -2.60 7.20 9.73
C VAL A 161 -2.71 8.31 10.78
N PHE A 162 -2.72 9.58 10.35
CA PHE A 162 -2.97 10.72 11.23
C PHE A 162 -4.34 10.64 11.92
N LEU A 163 -5.40 10.39 11.15
CA LEU A 163 -6.75 10.23 11.72
C LEU A 163 -6.83 9.03 12.67
N SER A 164 -6.16 7.92 12.33
CA SER A 164 -6.08 6.73 13.19
C SER A 164 -5.39 7.03 14.52
N ALA A 165 -4.33 7.85 14.51
CA ALA A 165 -3.60 8.24 15.71
C ALA A 165 -4.41 9.15 16.65
N LEU A 166 -5.37 9.93 16.12
CA LEU A 166 -6.22 10.84 16.90
C LEU A 166 -7.53 10.22 17.33
N SER A 167 -8.00 9.21 16.61
CA SER A 167 -9.31 8.61 16.84
C SER A 167 -9.32 7.72 18.06
N LYS A 168 -10.38 7.82 18.86
CA LYS A 168 -10.67 6.93 19.99
C LYS A 168 -11.52 5.70 19.60
N GLY A 169 -11.77 5.48 18.31
CA GLY A 169 -12.61 4.39 17.81
C GLY A 169 -12.26 3.97 16.38
N TYR A 170 -12.74 2.81 15.96
CA TYR A 170 -12.50 2.24 14.62
C TYR A 170 -13.29 2.92 13.50
N ILE A 171 -14.51 3.40 13.80
CA ILE A 171 -15.48 3.82 12.78
C ILE A 171 -14.96 5.01 11.98
N LEU A 172 -14.40 6.02 12.65
CA LEU A 172 -13.96 7.23 11.98
C LEU A 172 -12.78 7.00 11.01
N PRO A 173 -11.66 6.34 11.39
CA PRO A 173 -10.56 6.11 10.46
C PRO A 173 -10.92 5.16 9.32
N ILE A 174 -11.73 4.13 9.58
CA ILE A 174 -12.18 3.20 8.53
C ILE A 174 -13.10 3.90 7.54
N GLY A 175 -14.08 4.66 8.04
CA GLY A 175 -14.94 5.48 7.18
C GLY A 175 -14.18 6.51 6.38
N ALA A 176 -13.20 7.18 7.00
CA ALA A 176 -12.31 8.12 6.32
C ALA A 176 -11.45 7.43 5.25
N THR A 177 -11.00 6.19 5.48
CA THR A 177 -10.27 5.41 4.47
C THR A 177 -11.13 5.20 3.23
N LEU A 178 -12.39 4.79 3.39
CA LEU A 178 -13.30 4.59 2.26
C LEU A 178 -13.55 5.91 1.51
N LEU A 179 -13.83 7.00 2.24
CA LEU A 179 -14.01 8.33 1.63
C LEU A 179 -12.76 8.82 0.91
N TYR A 180 -11.56 8.49 1.41
CA TYR A 180 -10.29 8.83 0.80
C TYR A 180 -10.03 8.07 -0.51
N LEU A 181 -10.53 6.83 -0.61
CA LEU A 181 -10.35 5.98 -1.79
C LEU A 181 -11.34 6.29 -2.92
N ILE A 182 -12.58 6.67 -2.58
CA ILE A 182 -13.65 6.91 -3.57
C ILE A 182 -13.22 7.85 -4.70
N PRO A 183 -12.67 9.05 -4.46
CA PRO A 183 -12.29 9.96 -5.53
C PRO A 183 -11.22 9.38 -6.46
N VAL A 184 -10.28 8.63 -5.91
CA VAL A 184 -9.18 8.02 -6.68
C VAL A 184 -9.68 6.89 -7.58
N VAL A 185 -10.70 6.15 -7.14
CA VAL A 185 -11.30 5.08 -7.95
C VAL A 185 -12.17 5.66 -9.08
N ILE A 186 -12.89 6.76 -8.81
CA ILE A 186 -13.82 7.36 -9.79
C ILE A 186 -13.08 8.19 -10.84
N ALA A 187 -12.11 8.99 -10.41
CA ALA A 187 -11.48 9.99 -11.30
C ALA A 187 -9.96 10.12 -11.04
N PRO A 188 -9.18 9.04 -11.18
CA PRO A 188 -7.75 9.05 -10.84
C PRO A 188 -6.97 10.10 -11.67
N ALA A 189 -7.27 10.24 -12.96
CA ALA A 189 -6.55 11.12 -13.86
C ALA A 189 -6.60 12.61 -13.45
N TYR A 190 -7.74 13.08 -12.94
CA TYR A 190 -7.91 14.49 -12.53
C TYR A 190 -7.27 14.79 -11.16
N LEU A 191 -6.97 13.77 -10.37
CA LEU A 191 -6.47 13.91 -9.01
C LEU A 191 -4.96 13.76 -8.90
N THR A 192 -4.28 13.39 -9.99
CA THR A 192 -2.81 13.28 -10.02
C THR A 192 -2.15 14.64 -9.78
N GLY A 193 -1.15 14.63 -8.91
CA GLY A 193 -0.49 15.85 -8.46
C GLY A 193 -1.19 16.57 -7.28
N ILE A 194 -2.46 16.23 -6.99
CA ILE A 194 -3.25 16.83 -5.90
C ILE A 194 -3.49 15.81 -4.79
N HIS A 195 -4.03 14.64 -5.15
CA HIS A 195 -4.33 13.58 -4.19
C HIS A 195 -3.14 12.62 -4.06
N PRO A 196 -2.63 12.34 -2.84
CA PRO A 196 -1.40 11.55 -2.67
C PRO A 196 -1.47 10.17 -3.34
N LEU A 197 -2.58 9.45 -3.18
CA LEU A 197 -2.72 8.11 -3.74
C LEU A 197 -2.82 8.12 -5.28
N ALA A 198 -3.47 9.13 -5.87
CA ALA A 198 -3.48 9.31 -7.32
C ALA A 198 -2.10 9.73 -7.85
N SER A 199 -1.34 10.52 -7.07
CA SER A 199 0.03 10.91 -7.40
C SER A 199 0.98 9.70 -7.41
N VAL A 200 0.77 8.70 -6.56
CA VAL A 200 1.52 7.44 -6.62
C VAL A 200 1.29 6.73 -7.95
N MET A 201 0.05 6.70 -8.46
CA MET A 201 -0.23 6.13 -9.80
C MET A 201 0.50 6.86 -10.91
N GLY A 202 0.75 8.17 -10.76
CA GLY A 202 1.52 8.97 -11.70
C GLY A 202 3.02 8.72 -11.73
N ILE A 203 3.55 8.00 -10.75
CA ILE A 203 4.97 7.64 -10.70
C ILE A 203 5.22 6.31 -11.43
N TYR A 204 4.28 5.37 -11.40
CA TYR A 204 4.43 4.02 -11.96
C TYR A 204 4.79 3.95 -13.45
N PRO A 205 4.26 4.82 -14.36
CA PRO A 205 4.62 4.79 -15.77
C PRO A 205 6.11 4.95 -16.09
N HIS A 206 6.86 5.53 -15.14
CA HIS A 206 8.30 5.75 -15.28
C HIS A 206 9.16 4.55 -14.83
N ILE A 207 8.52 3.47 -14.36
CA ILE A 207 9.22 2.26 -13.89
C ILE A 207 9.39 1.27 -15.05
N SER A 208 8.34 1.01 -15.82
CA SER A 208 8.36 0.09 -16.97
C SER A 208 7.25 0.41 -17.98
N GLU A 209 7.42 -0.03 -19.22
CA GLU A 209 6.40 0.10 -20.27
C GLU A 209 5.09 -0.61 -19.89
N ALA A 210 5.16 -1.80 -19.30
CA ALA A 210 3.98 -2.53 -18.83
C ALA A 210 3.25 -1.77 -17.71
N ALA A 211 3.98 -1.11 -16.80
CA ALA A 211 3.38 -0.26 -15.78
C ALA A 211 2.73 1.00 -16.39
N ALA A 212 3.31 1.56 -17.46
CA ALA A 212 2.70 2.67 -18.18
C ALA A 212 1.37 2.26 -18.83
N ALA A 213 1.33 1.13 -19.54
CA ALA A 213 0.12 0.58 -20.13
C ALA A 213 -0.97 0.27 -19.09
N MET A 214 -0.57 -0.27 -17.93
CA MET A 214 -1.48 -0.50 -16.80
C MET A 214 -2.13 0.82 -16.32
N VAL A 215 -1.34 1.86 -16.10
CA VAL A 215 -1.84 3.16 -15.63
C VAL A 215 -2.74 3.81 -16.67
N GLU A 216 -2.38 3.76 -17.96
CA GLU A 216 -3.22 4.23 -19.06
C GLU A 216 -4.60 3.55 -19.06
N SER A 217 -4.63 2.23 -18.85
CA SER A 217 -5.87 1.47 -18.72
C SER A 217 -6.72 1.89 -17.51
N LEU A 218 -6.09 2.29 -16.40
CA LEU A 218 -6.78 2.81 -15.21
C LEU A 218 -7.34 4.21 -15.42
N MET A 219 -6.66 5.01 -16.21
CA MET A 219 -7.01 6.40 -16.50
C MET A 219 -7.98 6.55 -17.67
N GLN A 220 -8.48 5.45 -18.25
CA GLN A 220 -9.46 5.41 -19.34
C GLN A 220 -9.05 6.24 -20.58
N GLY A 221 -7.76 6.22 -20.92
CA GLY A 221 -7.22 6.95 -22.07
C GLY A 221 -7.13 8.48 -21.89
N VAL A 222 -7.38 9.00 -20.69
CA VAL A 222 -7.11 10.40 -20.38
C VAL A 222 -5.60 10.61 -20.36
N LEU A 223 -5.08 11.45 -21.28
CA LEU A 223 -3.66 11.74 -21.36
C LEU A 223 -3.13 12.30 -20.04
N PHE A 224 -2.18 11.58 -19.49
CA PHE A 224 -1.50 11.93 -18.25
C PHE A 224 -0.49 13.05 -18.52
N ASN A 225 -0.82 14.27 -18.13
CA ASN A 225 0.02 15.45 -18.40
C ASN A 225 0.74 15.96 -17.15
N THR A 226 0.74 15.19 -16.06
CA THR A 226 1.38 15.62 -14.80
C THR A 226 2.80 15.10 -14.74
N SER A 227 3.78 15.99 -14.58
CA SER A 227 5.18 15.57 -14.47
C SER A 227 5.41 14.71 -13.21
N PRO A 228 6.29 13.70 -13.26
CA PRO A 228 6.58 12.84 -12.11
C PRO A 228 7.13 13.63 -10.92
N LEU A 229 7.81 14.74 -11.16
CA LEU A 229 8.32 15.63 -10.12
C LEU A 229 7.18 16.27 -9.32
N VAL A 230 6.07 16.65 -9.97
CA VAL A 230 4.89 17.18 -9.27
C VAL A 230 4.22 16.07 -8.43
N CYS A 231 4.14 14.86 -8.94
CA CYS A 231 3.59 13.72 -8.21
C CYS A 231 4.43 13.39 -6.96
N VAL A 232 5.75 13.31 -7.09
CA VAL A 232 6.66 13.08 -5.97
C VAL A 232 6.62 14.26 -4.99
N GLY A 233 6.64 15.50 -5.50
CA GLY A 233 6.57 16.70 -4.68
C GLY A 233 5.30 16.78 -3.84
N SER A 234 4.13 16.52 -4.44
CA SER A 234 2.84 16.50 -3.73
C SER A 234 2.79 15.40 -2.67
N LEU A 235 3.28 14.20 -2.99
CA LEU A 235 3.33 13.07 -2.07
C LEU A 235 4.20 13.39 -0.84
N LEU A 236 5.41 13.91 -1.06
CA LEU A 236 6.32 14.28 0.02
C LEU A 236 5.80 15.45 0.86
N LEU A 237 5.23 16.47 0.24
CA LEU A 237 4.69 17.63 0.92
C LEU A 237 3.50 17.24 1.81
N ILE A 238 2.53 16.52 1.27
CA ILE A 238 1.36 16.08 2.02
C ILE A 238 1.77 15.06 3.09
N GLY A 239 2.64 14.11 2.75
CA GLY A 239 3.15 13.14 3.72
C GLY A 239 3.86 13.81 4.90
N ALA A 240 4.76 14.76 4.64
CA ALA A 240 5.47 15.50 5.68
C ALA A 240 4.54 16.36 6.55
N THR A 241 3.56 17.04 5.94
CA THR A 241 2.59 17.87 6.69
C THR A 241 1.75 17.03 7.65
N PHE A 242 1.22 15.88 7.20
CA PHE A 242 0.43 14.99 8.05
C PHE A 242 1.29 14.27 9.09
N ALA A 243 2.53 13.90 8.80
CA ALA A 243 3.46 13.36 9.79
C ALA A 243 3.79 14.39 10.88
N ALA A 244 4.08 15.62 10.50
CA ALA A 244 4.32 16.71 11.46
C ALA A 244 3.08 17.02 12.31
N ALA A 245 1.90 17.10 11.67
CA ALA A 245 0.62 17.30 12.36
C ALA A 245 0.34 16.19 13.37
N SER A 246 0.63 14.91 13.03
CA SER A 246 0.48 13.77 13.93
C SER A 246 1.34 13.91 15.18
N VAL A 247 2.60 14.27 15.02
CA VAL A 247 3.53 14.46 16.15
C VAL A 247 3.09 15.60 17.05
N VAL A 248 2.65 16.72 16.47
CA VAL A 248 2.17 17.88 17.24
C VAL A 248 0.89 17.54 18.00
N ALA A 249 -0.05 16.87 17.34
CA ALA A 249 -1.32 16.48 17.94
C ALA A 249 -1.13 15.49 19.09
N LEU A 250 -0.28 14.48 18.91
CA LEU A 250 0.05 13.51 19.96
C LEU A 250 0.76 14.14 21.15
N LYS A 251 1.61 15.19 20.93
CA LYS A 251 2.24 15.92 22.03
C LYS A 251 1.21 16.66 22.90
N LYS A 252 0.13 17.18 22.29
CA LYS A 252 -0.94 17.92 22.99
C LYS A 252 -1.94 17.01 23.74
N GLN A 253 -2.02 15.73 23.38
CA GLN A 253 -2.87 14.78 24.11
C GLN A 253 -2.22 14.48 25.47
N SER A 254 -2.86 14.90 26.56
CA SER A 254 -2.55 14.46 27.93
C SER A 254 -3.33 13.17 28.20
N TYR A 255 -2.64 12.13 28.60
CA TYR A 255 -3.18 10.82 28.99
C TYR A 255 -3.25 10.68 30.51
#